data_1f084a895f11a9f1ada3f65b7fb76c1b
#
_entry.id   1f084a895f11a9f1ada3f65b7fb76c1b
#
_cell.length_a   1.000
_cell.length_b   1.000
_cell.length_c   1.000
_cell.angle_alpha   90.00
_cell.angle_beta   90.00
_cell.angle_gamma   90.00
#
_symmetry.space_group_name_H-M   'P 1'
#
loop_
_entity.id
_entity.type
_entity.pdbx_description
1 polymer ?
#
loop_
_entity_poly.entity_id
_entity_poly.type
_entity_poly.pdbx_seq_one_letter_code
_entity_poly.pdbx_strand_id
1 'polypeptide(L)'
;NQLSMTHHTHPAPKPAQGAALTWTSPEREHSFTLWLQSISAAQSLDSTSVRIASADASFRRYLRVDTTHGASRIIMDAPPDKEDCKPFARVAQLMAQAQVHAPQVLAWDETHGFMLLSDLGSHTMMDVMRRDNADANLGLYQSALDALLAWQLASEPGVLPPYDEALLRRELELFPEWYLRQHRGMAIEGKLRETLDKLFAQIIAANLNAPNVFVHRDFMPRNLMVAPSGTGPLGVLDFQDALSAPVTYDIASLMREPETYEKYDQVIMMHTCREVAELEYGRQLVESLTDDPLIGELVRDKRI
;
A
#
# COMPACT_ATOMS: atom_id res chain seq x y z
N ASN A 1 33.33 -5.49 -22.47
CA ASN A 1 32.54 -6.50 -21.76
C ASN A 1 31.41 -5.80 -21.03
N GLN A 2 30.26 -5.68 -21.72
CA GLN A 2 29.00 -5.21 -21.15
C GLN A 2 28.37 -6.37 -20.38
N LEU A 3 28.23 -6.25 -19.07
CA LEU A 3 27.38 -7.11 -18.27
C LEU A 3 26.00 -6.47 -18.23
N SER A 4 25.11 -6.99 -19.03
CA SER A 4 23.66 -6.74 -19.00
C SER A 4 23.10 -7.42 -17.74
N MET A 5 22.79 -6.66 -16.69
CA MET A 5 22.02 -7.16 -15.56
C MET A 5 20.54 -6.95 -15.85
N THR A 6 19.90 -7.95 -16.40
CA THR A 6 18.44 -8.05 -16.46
C THR A 6 17.94 -8.53 -15.10
N HIS A 7 17.57 -7.61 -14.22
CA HIS A 7 16.75 -7.93 -13.05
C HIS A 7 15.30 -8.09 -13.53
N HIS A 8 14.94 -9.30 -13.91
CA HIS A 8 13.54 -9.70 -13.99
C HIS A 8 13.06 -10.00 -12.55
N THR A 9 12.45 -9.02 -11.91
CA THR A 9 11.55 -9.29 -10.80
C THR A 9 10.25 -9.82 -11.42
N HIS A 10 10.15 -11.15 -11.56
CA HIS A 10 8.89 -11.79 -11.87
C HIS A 10 7.91 -11.49 -10.72
N PRO A 11 6.67 -11.05 -11.01
CA PRO A 11 5.60 -11.10 -10.01
C PRO A 11 5.49 -12.54 -9.50
N ALA A 12 5.29 -12.71 -8.20
CA ALA A 12 5.12 -14.03 -7.61
C ALA A 12 4.05 -14.80 -8.41
N PRO A 13 4.30 -16.05 -8.80
CA PRO A 13 3.35 -16.81 -9.61
C PRO A 13 2.02 -16.88 -8.85
N LYS A 14 0.92 -16.48 -9.52
CA LYS A 14 -0.44 -16.72 -9.00
C LYS A 14 -0.53 -18.20 -8.62
N PRO A 15 -0.95 -18.55 -7.38
CA PRO A 15 -1.04 -19.94 -6.99
C PRO A 15 -1.98 -20.68 -7.94
N ALA A 16 -1.54 -21.84 -8.42
CA ALA A 16 -2.33 -22.67 -9.31
C ALA A 16 -3.67 -23.01 -8.61
N GLN A 17 -4.78 -22.83 -9.31
CA GLN A 17 -6.09 -23.26 -8.81
C GLN A 17 -6.01 -24.75 -8.49
N GLY A 18 -6.20 -25.10 -7.21
CA GLY A 18 -6.20 -26.49 -6.75
C GLY A 18 -4.98 -26.92 -5.91
N ALA A 19 -4.08 -26.02 -5.51
CA ALA A 19 -3.05 -26.37 -4.54
C ALA A 19 -3.71 -26.75 -3.20
N ALA A 20 -3.36 -27.94 -2.69
CA ALA A 20 -3.85 -28.40 -1.38
C ALA A 20 -3.39 -27.45 -0.28
N LEU A 21 -4.30 -27.12 0.65
CA LEU A 21 -3.98 -26.33 1.82
C LEU A 21 -2.96 -27.07 2.68
N THR A 22 -1.81 -26.47 2.88
CA THR A 22 -0.80 -26.98 3.81
C THR A 22 -0.85 -26.17 5.09
N TRP A 23 -0.77 -26.85 6.23
CA TRP A 23 -0.80 -26.24 7.55
C TRP A 23 0.59 -26.27 8.20
N THR A 24 0.89 -25.26 9.00
CA THR A 24 2.16 -25.20 9.74
C THR A 24 2.22 -26.24 10.87
N SER A 25 1.05 -26.62 11.40
CA SER A 25 0.89 -27.72 12.35
C SER A 25 -0.54 -28.28 12.32
N PRO A 26 -0.75 -29.53 12.80
CA PRO A 26 -2.08 -30.13 12.95
C PRO A 26 -3.00 -29.33 13.90
N GLU A 27 -2.42 -28.72 14.95
CA GLU A 27 -3.14 -27.91 15.92
C GLU A 27 -3.71 -26.65 15.25
N ARG A 28 -2.93 -26.04 14.34
CA ARG A 28 -3.39 -24.86 13.58
C ARG A 28 -4.56 -25.21 12.67
N GLU A 29 -4.47 -26.33 11.96
CA GLU A 29 -5.54 -26.86 11.12
C GLU A 29 -6.81 -27.14 11.92
N HIS A 30 -6.65 -27.77 13.09
CA HIS A 30 -7.76 -28.08 13.97
C HIS A 30 -8.47 -26.80 14.48
N SER A 31 -7.71 -25.83 14.98
CA SER A 31 -8.24 -24.54 15.45
C SER A 31 -8.97 -23.79 14.33
N PHE A 32 -8.40 -23.77 13.13
CA PHE A 32 -9.02 -23.18 11.96
C PHE A 32 -10.35 -23.86 11.61
N THR A 33 -10.37 -25.19 11.61
CA THR A 33 -11.57 -25.97 11.28
C THR A 33 -12.71 -25.70 12.27
N LEU A 34 -12.39 -25.68 13.57
CA LEU A 34 -13.37 -25.39 14.61
C LEU A 34 -13.92 -23.96 14.49
N TRP A 35 -13.02 -22.98 14.29
CA TRP A 35 -13.44 -21.59 14.09
C TRP A 35 -14.32 -21.44 12.86
N LEU A 36 -13.89 -21.98 11.71
CA LEU A 36 -14.67 -21.88 10.46
C LEU A 36 -16.05 -22.52 10.62
N GLN A 37 -16.16 -23.68 11.25
CA GLN A 37 -17.44 -24.34 11.55
C GLN A 37 -18.34 -23.44 12.41
N SER A 38 -17.76 -22.77 13.42
CA SER A 38 -18.51 -21.93 14.35
C SER A 38 -19.17 -20.71 13.68
N ILE A 39 -18.57 -20.19 12.61
CA ILE A 39 -19.08 -18.99 11.90
C ILE A 39 -19.85 -19.33 10.61
N SER A 40 -19.70 -20.55 10.07
CA SER A 40 -20.19 -20.92 8.73
C SER A 40 -21.69 -20.71 8.56
N ALA A 41 -22.51 -21.09 9.53
CA ALA A 41 -23.95 -20.90 9.45
C ALA A 41 -24.36 -19.42 9.46
N ALA A 42 -23.78 -18.62 10.38
CA ALA A 42 -24.09 -17.20 10.50
C ALA A 42 -23.63 -16.38 9.28
N GLN A 43 -22.54 -16.79 8.65
CA GLN A 43 -21.93 -16.11 7.50
C GLN A 43 -22.31 -16.77 6.16
N SER A 44 -23.14 -17.82 6.18
CA SER A 44 -23.58 -18.57 5.00
C SER A 44 -22.39 -19.11 4.16
N LEU A 45 -21.36 -19.63 4.81
CA LEU A 45 -20.14 -20.11 4.14
C LEU A 45 -20.27 -21.56 3.69
N ASP A 46 -19.73 -21.87 2.52
CA ASP A 46 -19.43 -23.23 2.08
C ASP A 46 -18.01 -23.59 2.51
N SER A 47 -17.87 -24.21 3.68
CA SER A 47 -16.57 -24.59 4.26
C SER A 47 -15.75 -25.55 3.39
N THR A 48 -16.37 -26.24 2.41
CA THR A 48 -15.67 -27.14 1.48
C THR A 48 -14.99 -26.42 0.34
N SER A 49 -15.33 -25.13 0.13
CA SER A 49 -14.81 -24.31 -0.96
C SER A 49 -13.50 -23.57 -0.62
N VAL A 50 -12.97 -23.75 0.60
CA VAL A 50 -11.78 -23.03 1.06
C VAL A 50 -10.57 -23.33 0.18
N ARG A 51 -9.93 -22.27 -0.33
CA ARG A 51 -8.78 -22.32 -1.24
C ARG A 51 -7.81 -21.18 -1.00
N ILE A 52 -6.58 -21.31 -1.45
CA ILE A 52 -5.58 -20.22 -1.36
C ILE A 52 -6.04 -19.05 -2.24
N ALA A 53 -6.10 -17.84 -1.66
CA ALA A 53 -6.34 -16.60 -2.39
C ALA A 53 -5.00 -15.94 -2.79
N SER A 54 -4.12 -15.72 -1.81
CA SER A 54 -2.77 -15.22 -2.03
C SER A 54 -1.86 -15.69 -0.88
N ALA A 55 -0.56 -15.74 -1.16
CA ALA A 55 0.48 -15.84 -0.14
C ALA A 55 1.22 -14.50 -0.10
N ASP A 56 1.28 -13.90 1.08
CA ASP A 56 2.04 -12.68 1.31
C ASP A 56 3.50 -13.00 1.66
N ALA A 57 4.38 -12.01 1.55
CA ALA A 57 5.75 -12.10 2.05
C ALA A 57 5.82 -12.05 3.60
N SER A 58 4.70 -11.74 4.28
CA SER A 58 4.53 -11.76 5.73
C SER A 58 4.14 -13.17 6.23
N PHE A 59 3.97 -13.29 7.54
CA PHE A 59 3.44 -14.52 8.15
C PHE A 59 1.92 -14.69 7.96
N ARG A 60 1.26 -13.74 7.29
CA ARG A 60 -0.16 -13.80 6.94
C ARG A 60 -0.34 -14.63 5.69
N ARG A 61 -1.39 -15.41 5.66
CA ARG A 61 -1.90 -16.00 4.43
C ARG A 61 -3.37 -15.71 4.28
N TYR A 62 -3.79 -15.65 3.04
CA TYR A 62 -5.15 -15.33 2.69
C TYR A 62 -5.79 -16.50 1.96
N LEU A 63 -6.96 -16.92 2.45
CA LEU A 63 -7.76 -17.97 1.87
C LEU A 63 -9.06 -17.35 1.36
N ARG A 64 -9.63 -17.93 0.32
CA ARG A 64 -10.95 -17.56 -0.18
C ARG A 64 -11.92 -18.66 0.13
N VAL A 65 -13.13 -18.30 0.56
CA VAL A 65 -14.25 -19.21 0.81
C VAL A 65 -15.50 -18.68 0.13
N ASP A 66 -16.27 -19.55 -0.50
CA ASP A 66 -17.50 -19.15 -1.15
C ASP A 66 -18.66 -19.13 -0.15
N THR A 67 -19.66 -18.29 -0.43
CA THR A 67 -20.93 -18.31 0.31
C THR A 67 -21.96 -19.14 -0.44
N THR A 68 -22.94 -19.65 0.27
CA THR A 68 -24.07 -20.41 -0.34
C THR A 68 -24.92 -19.57 -1.29
N HIS A 69 -24.69 -18.25 -1.35
CA HIS A 69 -25.41 -17.30 -2.22
C HIS A 69 -24.56 -16.84 -3.43
N GLY A 70 -23.43 -17.49 -3.69
CA GLY A 70 -22.58 -17.21 -4.86
C GLY A 70 -21.62 -16.04 -4.73
N ALA A 71 -21.53 -15.40 -3.56
CA ALA A 71 -20.47 -14.45 -3.24
C ALA A 71 -19.26 -15.17 -2.64
N SER A 72 -18.14 -14.48 -2.46
CA SER A 72 -16.98 -15.00 -1.75
C SER A 72 -16.55 -14.11 -0.58
N ARG A 73 -15.75 -14.67 0.31
CA ARG A 73 -15.13 -14.01 1.45
C ARG A 73 -13.66 -14.34 1.50
N ILE A 74 -12.89 -13.49 2.15
CA ILE A 74 -11.47 -13.74 2.43
C ILE A 74 -11.31 -14.12 3.90
N ILE A 75 -10.53 -15.14 4.15
CA ILE A 75 -10.08 -15.49 5.49
C ILE A 75 -8.60 -15.11 5.58
N MET A 76 -8.28 -14.23 6.52
CA MET A 76 -6.90 -13.94 6.91
C MET A 76 -6.52 -14.89 8.05
N ASP A 77 -5.46 -15.63 7.85
CA ASP A 77 -4.81 -16.50 8.82
C ASP A 77 -3.47 -15.87 9.22
N ALA A 78 -3.43 -15.31 10.42
CA ALA A 78 -2.31 -14.53 10.97
C ALA A 78 -1.98 -15.03 12.38
N PRO A 79 -1.01 -15.97 12.53
CA PRO A 79 -0.67 -16.54 13.83
C PRO A 79 -0.28 -15.46 14.85
N PRO A 80 -0.91 -15.39 16.04
CA PRO A 80 -0.74 -14.29 17.00
C PRO A 80 0.67 -14.16 17.60
N ASP A 81 1.47 -15.23 17.55
CA ASP A 81 2.88 -15.21 17.94
C ASP A 81 3.80 -14.54 16.90
N LYS A 82 3.29 -14.26 15.71
CA LYS A 82 4.00 -13.66 14.59
C LYS A 82 3.40 -12.32 14.14
N GLU A 83 2.08 -12.16 14.27
CA GLU A 83 1.35 -11.03 13.71
C GLU A 83 0.35 -10.45 14.70
N ASP A 84 0.37 -9.13 14.91
CA ASP A 84 -0.68 -8.41 15.62
C ASP A 84 -1.74 -7.92 14.62
N CYS A 85 -2.95 -8.45 14.74
CA CYS A 85 -4.07 -8.08 13.88
C CYS A 85 -4.86 -6.84 14.34
N LYS A 86 -4.55 -6.29 15.55
CA LYS A 86 -5.28 -5.12 16.09
C LYS A 86 -5.13 -3.87 15.21
N PRO A 87 -3.93 -3.53 14.69
CA PRO A 87 -3.78 -2.41 13.77
C PRO A 87 -4.65 -2.58 12.51
N PHE A 88 -4.68 -3.79 11.92
CA PHE A 88 -5.54 -4.07 10.77
C PHE A 88 -7.01 -3.80 11.08
N ALA A 89 -7.55 -4.37 12.16
CA ALA A 89 -8.95 -4.19 12.54
C ALA A 89 -9.28 -2.71 12.82
N ARG A 90 -8.39 -1.99 13.50
CA ARG A 90 -8.54 -0.56 13.80
C ARG A 90 -8.57 0.28 12.52
N VAL A 91 -7.61 0.09 11.62
CA VAL A 91 -7.53 0.89 10.40
C VAL A 91 -8.67 0.53 9.44
N ALA A 92 -9.09 -0.74 9.35
CA ALA A 92 -10.28 -1.14 8.59
C ALA A 92 -11.53 -0.38 9.06
N GLN A 93 -11.70 -0.19 10.36
CA GLN A 93 -12.81 0.59 10.91
C GLN A 93 -12.71 2.08 10.54
N LEU A 94 -11.52 2.68 10.60
CA LEU A 94 -11.29 4.07 10.18
C LEU A 94 -11.56 4.27 8.70
N MET A 95 -11.12 3.33 7.84
CA MET A 95 -11.42 3.34 6.41
C MET A 95 -12.92 3.28 6.13
N ALA A 96 -13.66 2.43 6.86
CA ALA A 96 -15.11 2.35 6.73
C ALA A 96 -15.80 3.67 7.15
N GLN A 97 -15.33 4.33 8.21
CA GLN A 97 -15.81 5.65 8.64
C GLN A 97 -15.52 6.75 7.61
N ALA A 98 -14.35 6.68 6.96
CA ALA A 98 -13.96 7.55 5.86
C ALA A 98 -14.67 7.24 4.53
N GLN A 99 -15.55 6.24 4.51
CA GLN A 99 -16.23 5.75 3.30
C GLN A 99 -15.27 5.23 2.21
N VAL A 100 -14.05 4.86 2.59
CA VAL A 100 -13.09 4.19 1.70
C VAL A 100 -13.48 2.71 1.58
N HIS A 101 -13.52 2.21 0.35
CA HIS A 101 -13.82 0.80 0.08
C HIS A 101 -12.62 -0.07 0.46
N ALA A 102 -12.65 -0.63 1.65
CA ALA A 102 -11.62 -1.51 2.21
C ALA A 102 -12.24 -2.80 2.74
N PRO A 103 -11.46 -3.88 2.98
CA PRO A 103 -11.96 -5.10 3.60
C PRO A 103 -12.65 -4.83 4.93
N GLN A 104 -13.90 -5.27 5.05
CA GLN A 104 -14.68 -5.23 6.29
C GLN A 104 -14.40 -6.48 7.10
N VAL A 105 -14.15 -6.33 8.41
CA VAL A 105 -14.02 -7.46 9.33
C VAL A 105 -15.41 -7.97 9.69
N LEU A 106 -15.76 -9.17 9.20
CA LEU A 106 -17.07 -9.79 9.39
C LEU A 106 -17.12 -10.73 10.61
N ALA A 107 -15.97 -11.37 10.91
CA ALA A 107 -15.77 -12.16 12.11
C ALA A 107 -14.28 -12.16 12.46
N TRP A 108 -13.95 -12.26 13.76
CA TRP A 108 -12.57 -12.27 14.23
C TRP A 108 -12.42 -13.19 15.45
N ASP A 109 -11.48 -14.11 15.36
CA ASP A 109 -10.95 -14.88 16.48
C ASP A 109 -9.56 -14.32 16.85
N GLU A 110 -9.55 -13.42 17.82
CA GLU A 110 -8.32 -12.78 18.29
C GLU A 110 -7.35 -13.79 18.91
N THR A 111 -7.89 -14.83 19.55
CA THR A 111 -7.07 -15.85 20.25
C THR A 111 -6.23 -16.67 19.28
N HIS A 112 -6.80 -17.01 18.13
CA HIS A 112 -6.11 -17.81 17.12
C HIS A 112 -5.64 -16.98 15.92
N GLY A 113 -6.04 -15.70 15.81
CA GLY A 113 -5.64 -14.82 14.70
C GLY A 113 -6.29 -15.18 13.37
N PHE A 114 -7.57 -15.56 13.39
CA PHE A 114 -8.37 -15.77 12.18
C PHE A 114 -9.37 -14.63 11.98
N MET A 115 -9.40 -14.04 10.79
CA MET A 115 -10.40 -13.03 10.44
C MET A 115 -11.15 -13.42 9.17
N LEU A 116 -12.48 -13.25 9.19
CA LEU A 116 -13.30 -13.29 7.97
C LEU A 116 -13.49 -11.86 7.48
N LEU A 117 -13.16 -11.63 6.23
CA LEU A 117 -13.16 -10.32 5.58
C LEU A 117 -14.10 -10.32 4.37
N SER A 118 -14.62 -9.15 4.00
CA SER A 118 -15.25 -8.98 2.69
C SER A 118 -14.22 -9.21 1.58
N ASP A 119 -14.66 -9.80 0.46
CA ASP A 119 -13.81 -10.03 -0.72
C ASP A 119 -13.98 -8.86 -1.70
N LEU A 120 -12.88 -8.21 -2.05
CA LEU A 120 -12.84 -7.07 -2.95
C LEU A 120 -12.55 -7.48 -4.42
N GLY A 121 -12.48 -8.78 -4.68
CA GLY A 121 -12.23 -9.30 -6.03
C GLY A 121 -10.86 -9.96 -6.18
N SER A 122 -10.42 -10.10 -7.44
CA SER A 122 -9.22 -10.87 -7.77
C SER A 122 -8.21 -10.13 -8.65
N HIS A 123 -8.52 -8.89 -9.06
CA HIS A 123 -7.65 -8.10 -9.92
C HIS A 123 -7.29 -6.79 -9.24
N THR A 124 -6.00 -6.51 -9.19
CA THR A 124 -5.50 -5.22 -8.75
C THR A 124 -5.54 -4.21 -9.90
N MET A 125 -5.41 -2.93 -9.57
CA MET A 125 -5.22 -1.87 -10.56
C MET A 125 -4.01 -2.19 -11.45
N MET A 126 -2.92 -2.71 -10.89
CA MET A 126 -1.74 -3.14 -11.63
C MET A 126 -2.05 -4.24 -12.66
N ASP A 127 -2.92 -5.20 -12.34
CA ASP A 127 -3.30 -6.30 -13.24
C ASP A 127 -4.06 -5.81 -14.49
N VAL A 128 -4.78 -4.69 -14.38
CA VAL A 128 -5.65 -4.17 -15.45
C VAL A 128 -5.10 -2.95 -16.19
N MET A 129 -4.08 -2.32 -15.64
CA MET A 129 -3.42 -1.16 -16.27
C MET A 129 -2.83 -1.53 -17.61
N ARG A 130 -2.95 -0.62 -18.58
CA ARG A 130 -2.39 -0.74 -19.93
C ARG A 130 -1.10 0.06 -20.03
N ARG A 131 0.00 -0.64 -20.25
CA ARG A 131 1.35 -0.03 -20.35
C ARG A 131 1.55 0.77 -21.63
N ASP A 132 0.80 0.44 -22.67
CA ASP A 132 0.88 1.03 -24.01
C ASP A 132 -0.12 2.19 -24.24
N ASN A 133 -1.02 2.42 -23.30
CA ASN A 133 -2.08 3.43 -23.41
C ASN A 133 -2.37 4.09 -22.06
N ALA A 134 -1.71 5.24 -21.80
CA ALA A 134 -1.87 6.02 -20.58
C ALA A 134 -3.31 6.50 -20.38
N ASP A 135 -3.92 7.01 -21.43
CA ASP A 135 -5.26 7.60 -21.35
C ASP A 135 -6.29 6.56 -20.90
N ALA A 136 -6.09 5.29 -21.23
CA ALA A 136 -6.97 4.21 -20.78
C ALA A 136 -6.90 3.97 -19.26
N ASN A 137 -5.86 4.45 -18.59
CA ASN A 137 -5.68 4.30 -17.14
C ASN A 137 -6.19 5.51 -16.34
N LEU A 138 -6.52 6.63 -16.98
CA LEU A 138 -6.93 7.87 -16.29
C LEU A 138 -8.08 7.63 -15.30
N GLY A 139 -9.11 6.87 -15.69
CA GLY A 139 -10.24 6.55 -14.81
C GLY A 139 -9.82 5.76 -13.55
N LEU A 140 -8.81 4.90 -13.65
CA LEU A 140 -8.27 4.17 -12.49
C LEU A 140 -7.54 5.11 -11.54
N TYR A 141 -6.72 6.01 -12.06
CA TYR A 141 -6.03 7.01 -11.23
C TYR A 141 -6.99 8.01 -10.60
N GLN A 142 -8.04 8.44 -11.31
CA GLN A 142 -9.10 9.27 -10.73
C GLN A 142 -9.78 8.57 -9.55
N SER A 143 -10.17 7.29 -9.73
CA SER A 143 -10.77 6.51 -8.63
C SER A 143 -9.81 6.29 -7.47
N ALA A 144 -8.50 6.16 -7.73
CA ALA A 144 -7.49 6.07 -6.68
C ALA A 144 -7.36 7.39 -5.90
N LEU A 145 -7.35 8.53 -6.61
CA LEU A 145 -7.32 9.86 -5.99
C LEU A 145 -8.58 10.14 -5.17
N ASP A 146 -9.76 9.74 -5.64
CA ASP A 146 -11.01 9.88 -4.88
C ASP A 146 -10.94 9.11 -3.56
N ALA A 147 -10.44 7.86 -3.59
CA ALA A 147 -10.25 7.05 -2.39
C ALA A 147 -9.20 7.66 -1.43
N LEU A 148 -8.09 8.16 -1.98
CA LEU A 148 -7.05 8.81 -1.21
C LEU A 148 -7.56 10.11 -0.57
N LEU A 149 -8.29 10.92 -1.30
CA LEU A 149 -8.87 12.17 -0.79
C LEU A 149 -9.87 11.89 0.34
N ALA A 150 -10.74 10.89 0.18
CA ALA A 150 -11.68 10.48 1.23
C ALA A 150 -10.92 10.06 2.51
N TRP A 151 -9.83 9.31 2.38
CA TRP A 151 -8.98 8.91 3.49
C TRP A 151 -8.30 10.10 4.18
N GLN A 152 -7.72 10.99 3.40
CA GLN A 152 -7.03 12.18 3.93
C GLN A 152 -7.99 13.17 4.59
N LEU A 153 -9.19 13.37 4.05
CA LEU A 153 -10.21 14.25 4.63
C LEU A 153 -10.76 13.73 5.97
N ALA A 154 -10.68 12.42 6.22
CA ALA A 154 -11.09 11.82 7.49
C ALA A 154 -10.01 11.93 8.59
N SER A 155 -8.92 12.65 8.35
CA SER A 155 -7.81 12.77 9.29
C SER A 155 -8.22 13.45 10.57
N GLU A 156 -7.88 12.81 11.69
CA GLU A 156 -8.09 13.35 13.04
C GLU A 156 -6.76 13.30 13.82
N PRO A 157 -6.36 14.39 14.48
CA PRO A 157 -5.13 14.44 15.26
C PRO A 157 -5.10 13.37 16.36
N GLY A 158 -3.98 12.67 16.49
CA GLY A 158 -3.76 11.69 17.57
C GLY A 158 -4.46 10.34 17.38
N VAL A 159 -5.21 10.13 16.30
CA VAL A 159 -5.88 8.85 16.00
C VAL A 159 -4.90 7.82 15.46
N LEU A 160 -4.05 8.18 14.50
CA LEU A 160 -2.97 7.35 14.01
C LEU A 160 -1.61 7.77 14.59
N PRO A 161 -0.64 6.83 14.69
CA PRO A 161 0.72 7.17 15.12
C PRO A 161 1.34 8.23 14.21
N PRO A 162 2.15 9.16 14.75
CA PRO A 162 2.83 10.16 13.93
C PRO A 162 4.01 9.57 13.17
N TYR A 163 4.27 10.09 11.96
CA TYR A 163 5.51 9.88 11.23
C TYR A 163 6.56 10.87 11.77
N ASP A 164 7.10 10.53 12.94
CA ASP A 164 8.00 11.40 13.70
C ASP A 164 9.45 11.38 13.19
N GLU A 165 10.30 12.24 13.77
CA GLU A 165 11.73 12.31 13.44
C GLU A 165 12.45 10.97 13.61
N ALA A 166 12.10 10.20 14.66
CA ALA A 166 12.76 8.94 14.93
C ALA A 166 12.45 7.90 13.85
N LEU A 167 11.21 7.84 13.39
CA LEU A 167 10.79 6.95 12.30
C LEU A 167 11.40 7.40 10.97
N LEU A 168 11.32 8.69 10.63
CA LEU A 168 11.95 9.27 9.44
C LEU A 168 13.45 8.95 9.38
N ARG A 169 14.17 9.18 10.48
CA ARG A 169 15.60 8.90 10.57
C ARG A 169 15.89 7.41 10.39
N ARG A 170 15.12 6.53 11.03
CA ARG A 170 15.29 5.08 10.89
C ARG A 170 15.13 4.62 9.44
N GLU A 171 14.15 5.14 8.72
CA GLU A 171 13.93 4.78 7.32
C GLU A 171 15.02 5.34 6.40
N LEU A 172 15.47 6.57 6.63
CA LEU A 172 16.61 7.15 5.89
C LEU A 172 17.91 6.37 6.09
N GLU A 173 18.16 5.85 7.29
CA GLU A 173 19.36 5.04 7.59
C GLU A 173 19.38 3.68 6.89
N LEU A 174 18.26 3.21 6.33
CA LEU A 174 18.25 2.00 5.49
C LEU A 174 19.11 2.17 4.24
N PHE A 175 19.15 3.36 3.64
CA PHE A 175 19.96 3.62 2.45
C PHE A 175 21.47 3.45 2.71
N PRO A 176 22.10 4.15 3.68
CA PRO A 176 23.50 3.94 3.96
C PRO A 176 23.81 2.52 4.45
N GLU A 177 22.95 1.93 5.27
CA GLU A 177 23.21 0.59 5.80
C GLU A 177 23.17 -0.48 4.69
N TRP A 178 22.06 -0.56 3.96
CA TRP A 178 21.86 -1.66 3.02
C TRP A 178 22.48 -1.41 1.66
N TYR A 179 22.35 -0.20 1.11
CA TYR A 179 22.89 0.08 -0.23
C TYR A 179 24.38 0.41 -0.18
N LEU A 180 24.79 1.38 0.64
CA LEU A 180 26.19 1.82 0.64
C LEU A 180 27.10 0.79 1.32
N ARG A 181 26.75 0.33 2.54
CA ARG A 181 27.60 -0.60 3.31
C ARG A 181 27.49 -2.02 2.79
N GLN A 182 26.28 -2.61 2.80
CA GLN A 182 26.11 -4.03 2.48
C GLN A 182 26.28 -4.32 0.99
N HIS A 183 25.66 -3.55 0.11
CA HIS A 183 25.68 -3.81 -1.33
C HIS A 183 26.93 -3.26 -2.01
N ARG A 184 27.36 -2.02 -1.68
CA ARG A 184 28.49 -1.35 -2.32
C ARG A 184 29.82 -1.57 -1.58
N GLY A 185 29.81 -2.12 -0.37
CA GLY A 185 31.02 -2.32 0.45
C GLY A 185 31.72 -1.04 0.88
N MET A 186 30.98 0.09 0.93
CA MET A 186 31.55 1.40 1.27
C MET A 186 31.60 1.61 2.79
N ALA A 187 32.71 2.15 3.29
CA ALA A 187 32.76 2.66 4.65
C ALA A 187 32.02 3.99 4.74
N ILE A 188 31.11 4.08 5.73
CA ILE A 188 30.27 5.27 5.95
C ILE A 188 30.86 6.08 7.09
N GLU A 189 31.94 6.82 6.79
CA GLU A 189 32.73 7.54 7.76
C GLU A 189 33.11 8.94 7.24
N GLY A 190 33.59 9.81 8.13
CA GLY A 190 34.11 11.13 7.81
C GLY A 190 33.14 11.95 6.96
N LYS A 191 33.65 12.54 5.87
CA LYS A 191 32.87 13.47 5.02
C LYS A 191 31.59 12.86 4.43
N LEU A 192 31.58 11.54 4.12
CA LEU A 192 30.40 10.89 3.62
C LEU A 192 29.28 10.85 4.68
N ARG A 193 29.62 10.46 5.93
CA ARG A 193 28.66 10.46 7.05
C ARG A 193 28.14 11.86 7.33
N GLU A 194 29.02 12.86 7.39
CA GLU A 194 28.62 14.26 7.58
C GLU A 194 27.66 14.76 6.49
N THR A 195 27.90 14.36 5.24
CA THR A 195 27.03 14.74 4.11
C THR A 195 25.67 14.10 4.25
N LEU A 196 25.60 12.79 4.57
CA LEU A 196 24.34 12.08 4.80
C LEU A 196 23.57 12.70 5.96
N ASP A 197 24.23 13.02 7.08
CA ASP A 197 23.57 13.63 8.25
C ASP A 197 22.95 14.99 7.92
N LYS A 198 23.65 15.81 7.14
CA LYS A 198 23.11 17.11 6.68
C LYS A 198 21.90 16.94 5.76
N LEU A 199 21.99 16.02 4.79
CA LEU A 199 20.86 15.74 3.88
C LEU A 199 19.66 15.17 4.63
N PHE A 200 19.89 14.22 5.55
CA PHE A 200 18.83 13.64 6.36
C PHE A 200 18.15 14.67 7.25
N ALA A 201 18.92 15.57 7.86
CA ALA A 201 18.35 16.66 8.64
C ALA A 201 17.45 17.58 7.79
N GLN A 202 17.84 17.89 6.55
CA GLN A 202 17.01 18.68 5.63
C GLN A 202 15.73 17.94 5.23
N ILE A 203 15.83 16.66 4.85
CA ILE A 203 14.67 15.82 4.49
C ILE A 203 13.69 15.71 5.66
N ILE A 204 14.22 15.43 6.86
CA ILE A 204 13.41 15.32 8.08
C ILE A 204 12.69 16.65 8.37
N ALA A 205 13.42 17.77 8.34
CA ALA A 205 12.84 19.08 8.60
C ALA A 205 11.72 19.43 7.58
N ALA A 206 11.93 19.12 6.31
CA ALA A 206 10.94 19.34 5.28
C ALA A 206 9.66 18.51 5.51
N ASN A 207 9.81 17.22 5.87
CA ASN A 207 8.68 16.36 6.16
C ASN A 207 7.92 16.78 7.43
N LEU A 208 8.63 17.14 8.51
CA LEU A 208 8.00 17.56 9.77
C LEU A 208 7.26 18.90 9.65
N ASN A 209 7.62 19.74 8.69
CA ASN A 209 6.95 21.03 8.43
C ASN A 209 5.73 20.89 7.50
N ALA A 210 5.55 19.74 6.85
CA ALA A 210 4.41 19.51 5.97
C ALA A 210 3.11 19.28 6.76
N PRO A 211 1.94 19.64 6.21
CA PRO A 211 0.65 19.26 6.79
C PRO A 211 0.51 17.75 6.87
N ASN A 212 0.11 17.26 8.05
CA ASN A 212 -0.08 15.83 8.29
C ASN A 212 -1.54 15.43 8.09
N VAL A 213 -1.72 14.31 7.42
CA VAL A 213 -3.00 13.64 7.17
C VAL A 213 -2.89 12.15 7.47
N PHE A 214 -3.98 11.41 7.39
CA PHE A 214 -3.90 9.97 7.38
C PHE A 214 -3.21 9.50 6.09
N VAL A 215 -2.14 8.75 6.24
CA VAL A 215 -1.33 8.18 5.16
C VAL A 215 -1.38 6.67 5.24
N HIS A 216 -1.59 6.04 4.11
CA HIS A 216 -1.63 4.59 3.95
C HIS A 216 -0.24 3.94 3.98
N ARG A 217 0.79 4.64 3.49
CA ARG A 217 2.20 4.28 3.27
C ARG A 217 2.46 3.45 2.02
N ASP A 218 1.60 2.49 1.71
CA ASP A 218 1.74 1.61 0.56
C ASP A 218 0.57 1.78 -0.43
N PHE A 219 0.15 3.05 -0.66
CA PHE A 219 -0.93 3.40 -1.57
C PHE A 219 -0.43 3.34 -3.02
N MET A 220 -0.46 2.16 -3.60
CA MET A 220 0.10 1.90 -4.93
C MET A 220 -0.79 0.92 -5.72
N PRO A 221 -0.69 0.88 -7.07
CA PRO A 221 -1.59 0.09 -7.92
C PRO A 221 -1.73 -1.40 -7.56
N ARG A 222 -0.71 -2.01 -6.97
CA ARG A 222 -0.77 -3.42 -6.52
C ARG A 222 -1.66 -3.64 -5.30
N ASN A 223 -1.92 -2.59 -4.52
CA ASN A 223 -2.73 -2.62 -3.30
C ASN A 223 -4.14 -2.04 -3.52
N LEU A 224 -4.48 -1.69 -4.78
CA LEU A 224 -5.77 -1.16 -5.17
C LEU A 224 -6.54 -2.19 -5.99
N MET A 225 -7.67 -2.68 -5.46
CA MET A 225 -8.50 -3.71 -6.10
C MET A 225 -9.52 -3.08 -7.02
N VAL A 226 -9.63 -3.62 -8.22
CA VAL A 226 -10.67 -3.22 -9.18
C VAL A 226 -11.93 -4.05 -8.94
N ALA A 227 -13.08 -3.39 -8.85
CA ALA A 227 -14.34 -4.08 -8.68
C ALA A 227 -14.56 -5.13 -9.80
N PRO A 228 -15.17 -6.30 -9.50
CA PRO A 228 -15.41 -7.34 -10.50
C PRO A 228 -16.22 -6.86 -11.72
N SER A 229 -17.06 -5.84 -11.54
CA SER A 229 -17.81 -5.18 -12.62
C SER A 229 -16.95 -4.31 -13.55
N GLY A 230 -15.69 -4.03 -13.16
CA GLY A 230 -14.83 -3.04 -13.83
C GLY A 230 -15.23 -1.59 -13.59
N THR A 231 -16.28 -1.34 -12.80
CA THR A 231 -16.80 -0.01 -12.47
C THR A 231 -17.08 0.09 -10.97
N GLY A 232 -16.88 1.28 -10.39
CA GLY A 232 -17.06 1.55 -8.97
C GLY A 232 -15.78 1.94 -8.25
N PRO A 233 -15.85 2.19 -6.93
CA PRO A 233 -14.69 2.60 -6.16
C PRO A 233 -13.65 1.47 -6.12
N LEU A 234 -12.37 1.86 -6.14
CA LEU A 234 -11.27 0.92 -5.92
C LEU A 234 -11.28 0.42 -4.48
N GLY A 235 -11.00 -0.86 -4.30
CA GLY A 235 -10.78 -1.45 -2.99
C GLY A 235 -9.37 -1.20 -2.51
N VAL A 236 -9.17 -0.77 -1.27
CA VAL A 236 -7.86 -0.47 -0.69
C VAL A 236 -7.42 -1.59 0.23
N LEU A 237 -6.25 -2.18 -0.06
CA LEU A 237 -5.62 -3.26 0.72
C LEU A 237 -4.35 -2.76 1.40
N ASP A 238 -3.81 -3.55 2.35
CA ASP A 238 -2.47 -3.36 2.96
C ASP A 238 -2.31 -2.06 3.75
N PHE A 239 -3.35 -1.67 4.47
CA PHE A 239 -3.49 -0.38 5.18
C PHE A 239 -3.09 -0.43 6.67
N GLN A 240 -2.72 -1.57 7.23
CA GLN A 240 -2.52 -1.74 8.68
C GLN A 240 -1.36 -0.91 9.25
N ASP A 241 -0.44 -0.45 8.41
CA ASP A 241 0.70 0.38 8.79
C ASP A 241 0.45 1.89 8.61
N ALA A 242 -0.82 2.28 8.49
CA ALA A 242 -1.23 3.68 8.31
C ALA A 242 -0.74 4.58 9.46
N LEU A 243 -0.34 5.79 9.10
CA LEU A 243 0.24 6.80 9.99
C LEU A 243 -0.41 8.18 9.78
N SER A 244 -0.12 9.12 10.68
CA SER A 244 -0.28 10.54 10.45
C SER A 244 1.02 11.11 9.90
N ALA A 245 1.05 11.47 8.61
CA ALA A 245 2.27 11.78 7.85
C ALA A 245 2.02 12.86 6.79
N PRO A 246 3.07 13.37 6.11
CA PRO A 246 2.94 14.41 5.08
C PRO A 246 1.92 14.07 4.01
N VAL A 247 1.07 15.06 3.67
CA VAL A 247 -0.04 14.94 2.71
C VAL A 247 0.37 14.39 1.33
N THR A 248 1.60 14.59 0.92
CA THR A 248 2.14 14.16 -0.38
C THR A 248 2.65 12.73 -0.41
N TYR A 249 2.72 12.04 0.73
CA TYR A 249 3.34 10.72 0.84
C TYR A 249 2.69 9.68 -0.09
N ASP A 250 1.38 9.50 0.03
CA ASP A 250 0.66 8.47 -0.73
C ASP A 250 0.53 8.81 -2.22
N ILE A 251 0.48 10.10 -2.57
CA ILE A 251 0.55 10.53 -3.98
C ILE A 251 1.88 10.10 -4.58
N ALA A 252 2.98 10.34 -3.86
CA ALA A 252 4.30 9.91 -4.30
C ALA A 252 4.39 8.37 -4.44
N SER A 253 3.77 7.62 -3.51
CA SER A 253 3.69 6.15 -3.60
C SER A 253 2.88 5.68 -4.80
N LEU A 254 1.71 6.29 -5.05
CA LEU A 254 0.85 5.97 -6.19
C LEU A 254 1.56 6.17 -7.53
N MET A 255 2.36 7.24 -7.62
CA MET A 255 3.05 7.65 -8.84
C MET A 255 4.39 6.94 -9.05
N ARG A 256 4.95 6.29 -8.02
CA ARG A 256 6.31 5.72 -8.04
C ARG A 256 6.40 4.29 -8.56
N GLU A 257 5.32 3.64 -8.96
CA GLU A 257 5.39 2.25 -9.41
C GLU A 257 6.32 2.12 -10.64
N PRO A 258 7.46 1.37 -10.54
CA PRO A 258 8.51 1.37 -11.57
C PRO A 258 8.04 0.90 -12.94
N GLU A 259 6.99 0.10 -12.99
CA GLU A 259 6.48 -0.46 -14.24
C GLU A 259 5.67 0.54 -15.07
N THR A 260 5.33 1.68 -14.48
CA THR A 260 4.61 2.79 -15.14
C THR A 260 5.53 3.90 -15.62
N TYR A 261 6.81 3.89 -15.21
CA TYR A 261 7.71 5.05 -15.25
C TYR A 261 8.11 5.58 -16.63
N GLU A 262 8.20 4.77 -17.68
CA GLU A 262 8.86 5.25 -18.90
C GLU A 262 8.04 6.21 -19.79
N LYS A 263 6.72 6.26 -19.64
CA LYS A 263 5.86 7.11 -20.49
C LYS A 263 4.80 7.94 -19.76
N TYR A 264 4.51 7.61 -18.51
CA TYR A 264 3.33 8.13 -17.80
C TYR A 264 3.62 9.26 -16.81
N ASP A 265 4.89 9.39 -16.37
CA ASP A 265 5.29 10.33 -15.31
C ASP A 265 4.94 11.78 -15.63
N GLN A 266 5.13 12.19 -16.88
CA GLN A 266 4.89 13.57 -17.26
C GLN A 266 3.40 13.94 -17.31
N VAL A 267 2.55 13.04 -17.80
CA VAL A 267 1.11 13.34 -17.99
C VAL A 267 0.37 13.23 -16.67
N ILE A 268 0.64 12.19 -15.89
CA ILE A 268 -0.07 11.95 -14.61
C ILE A 268 0.41 12.93 -13.55
N MET A 269 1.72 13.19 -13.46
CA MET A 269 2.26 14.19 -12.54
C MET A 269 1.74 15.59 -12.88
N MET A 270 1.64 15.95 -14.16
CA MET A 270 1.07 17.22 -14.58
C MET A 270 -0.43 17.35 -14.26
N HIS A 271 -1.23 16.28 -14.43
CA HIS A 271 -2.64 16.30 -14.04
C HIS A 271 -2.82 16.31 -12.53
N THR A 272 -2.12 15.44 -11.81
CA THR A 272 -2.21 15.39 -10.34
C THR A 272 -1.68 16.68 -9.71
N CYS A 273 -0.56 17.22 -10.17
CA CYS A 273 -0.05 18.51 -9.72
C CYS A 273 -0.98 19.66 -10.09
N ARG A 274 -1.69 19.58 -11.20
CA ARG A 274 -2.66 20.62 -11.59
C ARG A 274 -3.90 20.60 -10.70
N GLU A 275 -4.46 19.44 -10.39
CA GLU A 275 -5.61 19.31 -9.50
C GLU A 275 -5.24 19.59 -8.04
N VAL A 276 -4.06 19.12 -7.58
CA VAL A 276 -3.52 19.48 -6.25
C VAL A 276 -3.11 20.95 -6.19
N ALA A 277 -2.65 21.55 -7.31
CA ALA A 277 -2.32 22.98 -7.37
C ALA A 277 -3.57 23.90 -7.38
N GLU A 278 -4.74 23.38 -7.71
CA GLU A 278 -6.01 24.08 -7.55
C GLU A 278 -6.49 24.12 -6.09
N LEU A 279 -6.00 23.23 -5.24
CA LEU A 279 -6.10 23.35 -3.79
C LEU A 279 -5.09 24.40 -3.32
N GLU A 280 -5.48 25.28 -2.40
CA GLU A 280 -4.67 26.41 -1.90
C GLU A 280 -3.26 25.99 -1.44
N TYR A 281 -3.10 24.76 -0.95
CA TYR A 281 -1.82 24.14 -0.57
C TYR A 281 -0.94 23.73 -1.76
N GLY A 282 -1.53 23.28 -2.86
CA GLY A 282 -0.80 22.89 -4.06
C GLY A 282 -0.11 24.09 -4.72
N ARG A 283 -0.72 25.26 -4.66
CA ARG A 283 -0.15 26.50 -5.20
C ARG A 283 1.12 26.92 -4.45
N GLN A 284 1.10 26.85 -3.12
CA GLN A 284 2.26 27.15 -2.28
C GLN A 284 3.37 26.11 -2.46
N LEU A 285 3.03 24.82 -2.64
CA LEU A 285 4.01 23.78 -2.91
C LEU A 285 4.67 23.96 -4.28
N VAL A 286 3.91 24.23 -5.32
CA VAL A 286 4.44 24.49 -6.67
C VAL A 286 5.30 25.75 -6.69
N GLU A 287 4.90 26.81 -6.01
CA GLU A 287 5.69 28.03 -5.85
C GLU A 287 7.00 27.75 -5.11
N SER A 288 6.97 26.98 -4.02
CA SER A 288 8.18 26.61 -3.27
C SER A 288 9.13 25.70 -4.06
N LEU A 289 8.61 24.82 -4.91
CA LEU A 289 9.40 23.94 -5.77
C LEU A 289 9.98 24.70 -6.97
N THR A 290 9.28 25.71 -7.51
CA THR A 290 9.81 26.53 -8.61
C THR A 290 10.88 27.53 -8.16
N ASP A 291 10.93 27.88 -6.89
CA ASP A 291 11.99 28.71 -6.30
C ASP A 291 13.28 27.93 -6.00
N ASP A 292 13.22 26.59 -5.99
CA ASP A 292 14.42 25.76 -5.94
C ASP A 292 15.19 25.84 -7.27
N PRO A 293 16.48 26.28 -7.28
CA PRO A 293 17.24 26.47 -8.50
C PRO A 293 17.35 25.23 -9.38
N LEU A 294 17.39 24.04 -8.77
CA LEU A 294 17.54 22.76 -9.47
C LEU A 294 16.22 22.32 -10.10
N ILE A 295 15.13 22.46 -9.37
CA ILE A 295 13.79 22.08 -9.82
C ILE A 295 13.25 23.13 -10.80
N GLY A 296 13.50 24.40 -10.52
CA GLY A 296 13.13 25.50 -11.41
C GLY A 296 13.82 25.44 -12.79
N GLU A 297 15.01 24.86 -12.87
CA GLU A 297 15.71 24.61 -14.13
C GLU A 297 15.11 23.42 -14.89
N LEU A 298 14.76 22.34 -14.21
CA LEU A 298 14.07 21.17 -14.77
C LEU A 298 12.66 21.50 -15.29
N VAL A 299 11.91 22.32 -14.56
CA VAL A 299 10.57 22.80 -14.96
C VAL A 299 10.66 23.75 -16.17
N ARG A 300 11.65 24.65 -16.21
CA ARG A 300 11.86 25.59 -17.34
C ARG A 300 12.31 24.89 -18.61
N ASP A 301 13.13 23.86 -18.50
CA ASP A 301 13.62 23.07 -19.64
C ASP A 301 12.59 22.08 -20.19
N LYS A 302 11.35 22.07 -19.66
CA LYS A 302 10.28 21.13 -20.04
C LYS A 302 10.71 19.67 -20.00
N ARG A 303 11.62 19.29 -19.09
CA ARG A 303 12.06 17.91 -18.88
C ARG A 303 11.29 17.20 -17.77
N ILE A 304 10.39 17.93 -17.12
CA ILE A 304 9.37 17.41 -16.20
C ILE A 304 8.03 18.00 -16.60
#